data_a90a99f66f5fdb3c1815fe0ec1cfc0f0
#
_entry.id   a90a99f66f5fdb3c1815fe0ec1cfc0f0
#
_cell.length_a   1.000
_cell.length_b   1.000
_cell.length_c   1.000
_cell.angle_alpha   90.00
_cell.angle_beta   90.00
_cell.angle_gamma   90.00
#
_symmetry.space_group_name_H-M   'P 1'
#
loop_
_entity.id
_entity.type
_entity.pdbx_description
1 polymer ?
#
loop_
_entity_poly.entity_id
_entity_poly.type
_entity_poly.pdbx_seq_one_letter_code
_entity_poly.pdbx_strand_id
1 'polypeptide(L)'
;GYDIRRRGIWAWYPDKVKLEEWTIVPSLDTKFPDVDWILGNHSDELTPWIPVLAALSGERTSFWVLPCCPFSFSAKYQRKTALKSVWRDYLDWILNISHEMGFDIKEDRMKIPSTKRVCLVGHHQRPINLEQLEILVKSDKKTFVPRQKIEKVRNCTKLDKHFTVSIVDKVVEWCLWEKNVVEVNQVHWNSGCVLPLGDIVKKLQENGVDMSQLKQECGGLQTLFRNHHYIFVVEKGCVRLRIPGRDIKRSSKETTSDRLKTKPCWHFTNHPDGCPLSEELCSWIH
;
A
#
# COMPACT_ATOMS: atom_id res chain seq x y z
N GLY A 1 13.34 -10.93 17.06
CA GLY A 1 12.43 -10.73 15.93
C GLY A 1 13.06 -11.15 14.63
N TYR A 2 12.23 -11.51 13.66
CA TYR A 2 12.67 -12.02 12.36
C TYR A 2 12.07 -11.19 11.24
N ASP A 3 12.83 -10.87 10.21
CA ASP A 3 12.34 -10.31 8.94
C ASP A 3 13.20 -10.93 7.81
N ILE A 4 12.60 -11.10 6.65
CA ILE A 4 13.28 -11.60 5.45
C ILE A 4 14.46 -10.70 5.01
N ARG A 5 14.44 -9.42 5.44
CA ARG A 5 15.47 -8.43 5.15
C ARG A 5 15.78 -7.59 6.38
N ARG A 6 17.07 -7.32 6.58
CA ARG A 6 17.49 -6.34 7.59
C ARG A 6 16.95 -4.96 7.24
N ARG A 7 16.30 -4.32 8.21
CA ARG A 7 15.79 -2.95 8.07
C ARG A 7 16.78 -1.95 8.67
N GLY A 8 16.94 -0.78 8.04
CA GLY A 8 17.85 0.25 8.55
C GLY A 8 17.57 0.67 9.99
N ILE A 9 16.29 0.68 10.38
CA ILE A 9 15.85 1.02 11.73
C ILE A 9 16.38 0.03 12.80
N TRP A 10 16.79 -1.19 12.43
CA TRP A 10 17.32 -2.16 13.38
C TRP A 10 18.57 -1.68 14.10
N ALA A 11 19.36 -0.82 13.46
CA ALA A 11 20.54 -0.20 14.06
C ALA A 11 20.22 0.74 15.24
N TRP A 12 18.94 1.12 15.42
CA TRP A 12 18.51 2.01 16.49
C TRP A 12 17.99 1.27 17.73
N TYR A 13 17.80 -0.05 17.62
CA TYR A 13 17.38 -0.86 18.76
C TYR A 13 18.59 -1.22 19.64
N PRO A 14 18.39 -1.29 20.96
CA PRO A 14 19.46 -1.73 21.88
C PRO A 14 19.82 -3.21 21.64
N ASP A 15 21.06 -3.57 21.93
CA ASP A 15 21.63 -4.93 21.68
C ASP A 15 20.84 -6.07 22.35
N LYS A 16 20.10 -5.77 23.42
CA LYS A 16 19.21 -6.74 24.07
C LYS A 16 18.04 -7.20 23.19
N VAL A 17 17.72 -6.45 22.12
CA VAL A 17 16.68 -6.83 21.16
C VAL A 17 17.30 -7.67 20.07
N LYS A 18 17.08 -8.98 20.10
CA LYS A 18 17.57 -9.90 19.08
C LYS A 18 16.75 -9.75 17.81
N LEU A 19 17.38 -9.30 16.72
CA LEU A 19 16.81 -9.11 15.40
C LEU A 19 17.63 -9.87 14.37
N GLU A 20 16.98 -10.79 13.66
CA GLU A 20 17.64 -11.70 12.73
C GLU A 20 17.02 -11.59 11.32
N GLU A 21 17.90 -11.54 10.32
CA GLU A 21 17.50 -11.68 8.93
C GLU A 21 17.30 -13.15 8.62
N TRP A 22 16.05 -13.59 8.68
CA TRP A 22 15.69 -14.97 8.46
C TRP A 22 14.36 -15.10 7.72
N THR A 23 14.31 -16.03 6.76
CA THR A 23 13.09 -16.39 6.03
C THR A 23 12.42 -17.56 6.73
N ILE A 24 11.31 -17.31 7.41
CA ILE A 24 10.50 -18.35 8.03
C ILE A 24 9.77 -19.09 6.91
N VAL A 25 10.02 -20.40 6.80
CA VAL A 25 9.25 -21.34 5.97
C VAL A 25 8.41 -22.16 6.93
N PRO A 26 7.11 -21.80 7.09
CA PRO A 26 6.29 -22.45 8.10
C PRO A 26 5.91 -23.88 7.66
N SER A 27 5.88 -24.76 8.63
CA SER A 27 5.42 -26.16 8.50
C SER A 27 4.82 -26.59 9.84
N LEU A 28 4.27 -27.80 9.90
CA LEU A 28 3.77 -28.39 11.14
C LEU A 28 4.89 -28.71 12.14
N ASP A 29 6.15 -28.74 11.69
CA ASP A 29 7.33 -28.96 12.55
C ASP A 29 7.95 -27.63 13.03
N THR A 30 7.50 -26.50 12.46
CA THR A 30 8.05 -25.20 12.80
C THR A 30 7.46 -24.72 14.13
N LYS A 31 8.30 -24.58 15.13
CA LYS A 31 7.91 -24.13 16.47
C LYS A 31 8.98 -23.24 17.08
N PHE A 32 8.58 -22.40 17.99
CA PHE A 32 9.44 -21.48 18.76
C PHE A 32 9.25 -21.81 20.24
N PRO A 33 10.03 -22.72 20.80
CA PRO A 33 9.90 -23.10 22.20
C PRO A 33 10.21 -21.89 23.10
N ASP A 34 9.64 -21.90 24.29
CA ASP A 34 9.88 -20.89 25.33
C ASP A 34 9.50 -19.44 24.97
N VAL A 35 8.55 -19.26 24.04
CA VAL A 35 7.99 -17.95 23.74
C VAL A 35 6.58 -17.80 24.30
N ASP A 36 6.31 -16.64 24.90
CA ASP A 36 4.96 -16.32 25.43
C ASP A 36 4.05 -15.77 24.32
N TRP A 37 4.65 -15.10 23.33
CA TRP A 37 3.92 -14.45 22.25
C TRP A 37 4.57 -14.63 20.87
N ILE A 38 3.74 -14.91 19.87
CA ILE A 38 4.13 -14.78 18.46
C ILE A 38 3.39 -13.59 17.83
N LEU A 39 4.15 -12.63 17.32
CA LEU A 39 3.63 -11.38 16.77
C LEU A 39 3.81 -11.34 15.25
N GLY A 40 2.70 -11.20 14.52
CA GLY A 40 2.68 -11.04 13.06
C GLY A 40 2.31 -9.61 12.66
N ASN A 41 3.28 -8.73 12.55
CA ASN A 41 3.04 -7.35 12.09
C ASN A 41 3.23 -7.23 10.58
N HIS A 42 2.14 -7.09 9.82
CA HIS A 42 2.19 -7.09 8.35
C HIS A 42 2.92 -8.33 7.80
N SER A 43 2.57 -9.49 8.34
CA SER A 43 3.23 -10.77 8.08
C SER A 43 2.90 -11.39 6.73
N ASP A 44 2.09 -10.70 5.90
CA ASP A 44 1.74 -11.08 4.52
C ASP A 44 1.36 -12.58 4.40
N GLU A 45 2.18 -13.38 3.74
CA GLU A 45 1.97 -14.81 3.53
C GLU A 45 1.99 -15.62 4.84
N LEU A 46 2.70 -15.12 5.87
CA LEU A 46 2.75 -15.78 7.18
C LEU A 46 1.52 -15.50 8.05
N THR A 47 0.66 -14.57 7.65
CA THR A 47 -0.51 -14.17 8.47
C THR A 47 -1.35 -15.37 8.95
N PRO A 48 -1.80 -16.32 8.10
CA PRO A 48 -2.57 -17.47 8.56
C PRO A 48 -1.74 -18.48 9.35
N TRP A 49 -0.42 -18.44 9.22
CA TRP A 49 0.50 -19.30 9.95
C TRP A 49 0.80 -18.81 11.37
N ILE A 50 0.58 -17.54 11.69
CA ILE A 50 0.85 -16.98 13.01
C ILE A 50 0.10 -17.75 14.12
N PRO A 51 -1.23 -17.98 14.04
CA PRO A 51 -1.90 -18.82 15.03
C PRO A 51 -1.42 -20.28 15.02
N VAL A 52 -1.07 -20.84 13.87
CA VAL A 52 -0.51 -22.21 13.78
C VAL A 52 0.80 -22.31 14.53
N LEU A 53 1.73 -21.39 14.24
CA LEU A 53 3.04 -21.36 14.90
C LEU A 53 2.91 -21.15 16.41
N ALA A 54 1.98 -20.30 16.84
CA ALA A 54 1.71 -20.13 18.28
C ALA A 54 1.19 -21.42 18.91
N ALA A 55 0.23 -22.06 18.27
CA ALA A 55 -0.32 -23.32 18.71
C ALA A 55 0.74 -24.44 18.85
N LEU A 56 1.63 -24.56 17.86
CA LEU A 56 2.71 -25.55 17.87
C LEU A 56 3.84 -25.23 18.86
N SER A 57 3.99 -23.98 19.27
CA SER A 57 5.09 -23.51 20.13
C SER A 57 4.88 -23.78 21.61
N GLY A 58 3.64 -23.87 22.05
CA GLY A 58 3.31 -24.24 23.45
C GLY A 58 1.90 -23.88 23.88
N GLU A 59 1.41 -24.56 24.91
CA GLU A 59 0.03 -24.38 25.43
C GLU A 59 -0.23 -22.98 26.04
N ARG A 60 0.83 -22.24 26.39
CA ARG A 60 0.72 -20.87 26.93
C ARG A 60 1.08 -19.79 25.90
N THR A 61 1.53 -20.18 24.72
CA THR A 61 1.92 -19.24 23.69
C THR A 61 0.69 -18.56 23.11
N SER A 62 0.61 -17.27 23.26
CA SER A 62 -0.43 -16.41 22.67
C SER A 62 0.03 -15.83 21.33
N PHE A 63 -0.90 -15.28 20.54
CA PHE A 63 -0.50 -14.59 19.33
C PHE A 63 -1.17 -13.22 19.19
N TRP A 64 -0.52 -12.35 18.45
CA TRP A 64 -1.09 -11.12 17.93
C TRP A 64 -0.76 -10.99 16.45
N VAL A 65 -1.74 -10.66 15.64
CA VAL A 65 -1.52 -10.47 14.20
C VAL A 65 -2.25 -9.24 13.69
N LEU A 66 -1.54 -8.43 12.88
CA LEU A 66 -2.08 -7.32 12.12
C LEU A 66 -2.05 -7.67 10.62
N PRO A 67 -3.13 -8.25 10.07
CA PRO A 67 -3.19 -8.63 8.67
C PRO A 67 -3.12 -7.40 7.76
N CYS A 68 -2.41 -7.51 6.64
CA CYS A 68 -2.35 -6.45 5.63
C CYS A 68 -2.80 -6.93 4.24
N CYS A 69 -2.49 -8.19 3.92
CA CYS A 69 -2.79 -8.82 2.64
C CYS A 69 -3.50 -10.16 2.86
N PRO A 70 -4.55 -10.46 2.09
CA PRO A 70 -5.26 -11.73 2.24
C PRO A 70 -4.49 -12.87 1.56
N PHE A 71 -3.90 -13.74 2.39
CA PHE A 71 -3.24 -14.99 1.98
C PHE A 71 -3.84 -16.18 2.72
N SER A 72 -3.98 -17.29 2.02
CA SER A 72 -4.19 -18.61 2.63
C SER A 72 -2.84 -19.22 3.02
N PHE A 73 -2.81 -20.48 3.42
CA PHE A 73 -1.56 -21.14 3.83
C PHE A 73 -0.51 -21.23 2.71
N SER A 74 -0.90 -21.17 1.45
CA SER A 74 0.00 -21.38 0.32
C SER A 74 -0.17 -20.38 -0.84
N ALA A 75 -1.25 -19.59 -0.86
CA ALA A 75 -1.58 -18.72 -1.98
C ALA A 75 -2.35 -17.47 -1.54
N LYS A 76 -2.73 -16.62 -2.49
CA LYS A 76 -3.69 -15.54 -2.22
C LYS A 76 -5.04 -16.11 -1.83
N TYR A 77 -5.60 -15.56 -0.73
CA TYR A 77 -6.91 -15.97 -0.23
C TYR A 77 -8.00 -15.72 -1.26
N GLN A 78 -8.83 -16.72 -1.46
CA GLN A 78 -10.00 -16.65 -2.33
C GLN A 78 -11.26 -16.49 -1.47
N ARG A 79 -12.06 -15.47 -1.76
CA ARG A 79 -13.32 -15.21 -1.05
C ARG A 79 -14.25 -16.43 -1.13
N LYS A 80 -14.75 -16.87 0.01
CA LYS A 80 -15.64 -18.04 0.12
C LYS A 80 -17.12 -17.67 0.01
N THR A 81 -17.50 -16.43 0.35
CA THR A 81 -18.88 -15.95 0.27
C THR A 81 -19.00 -14.63 -0.47
N ALA A 82 -20.02 -14.49 -1.32
CA ALA A 82 -20.32 -13.24 -2.01
C ALA A 82 -20.95 -12.16 -1.12
N LEU A 83 -21.47 -12.55 0.06
CA LEU A 83 -22.19 -11.67 0.98
C LEU A 83 -21.29 -10.68 1.75
N LYS A 84 -19.98 -10.95 1.79
CA LYS A 84 -19.00 -10.14 2.53
C LYS A 84 -17.94 -9.59 1.59
N SER A 85 -17.27 -8.49 1.97
CA SER A 85 -16.07 -8.06 1.27
C SER A 85 -14.97 -9.12 1.40
N VAL A 86 -14.06 -9.20 0.42
CA VAL A 86 -12.89 -10.11 0.47
C VAL A 86 -12.13 -9.97 1.79
N TRP A 87 -12.02 -8.73 2.28
CA TRP A 87 -11.30 -8.44 3.52
C TRP A 87 -12.01 -8.97 4.76
N ARG A 88 -13.34 -8.77 4.87
CA ARG A 88 -14.11 -9.28 6.03
C ARG A 88 -14.18 -10.80 6.01
N ASP A 89 -14.39 -11.40 4.84
CA ASP A 89 -14.40 -12.86 4.67
C ASP A 89 -13.05 -13.48 5.08
N TYR A 90 -11.95 -12.81 4.74
CA TYR A 90 -10.60 -13.21 5.14
C TYR A 90 -10.37 -13.14 6.66
N LEU A 91 -10.77 -12.04 7.30
CA LEU A 91 -10.65 -11.92 8.76
C LEU A 91 -11.49 -12.97 9.48
N ASP A 92 -12.71 -13.21 9.02
CA ASP A 92 -13.58 -14.27 9.58
C ASP A 92 -12.96 -15.66 9.41
N TRP A 93 -12.28 -15.90 8.28
CA TRP A 93 -11.56 -17.14 8.07
C TRP A 93 -10.37 -17.30 9.05
N ILE A 94 -9.57 -16.25 9.29
CA ILE A 94 -8.48 -16.30 10.28
C ILE A 94 -9.06 -16.53 11.69
N LEU A 95 -10.16 -15.88 12.04
CA LEU A 95 -10.86 -16.12 13.32
C LEU A 95 -11.25 -17.58 13.46
N ASN A 96 -11.89 -18.17 12.45
CA ASN A 96 -12.36 -19.55 12.48
C ASN A 96 -11.20 -20.54 12.62
N ILE A 97 -10.14 -20.44 11.81
CA ILE A 97 -8.99 -21.34 11.93
C ILE A 97 -8.32 -21.22 13.31
N SER A 98 -8.27 -20.03 13.87
CA SER A 98 -7.67 -19.82 15.20
C SER A 98 -8.54 -20.42 16.31
N HIS A 99 -9.87 -20.35 16.20
CA HIS A 99 -10.80 -21.04 17.12
C HIS A 99 -10.65 -22.56 17.06
N GLU A 100 -10.49 -23.12 15.85
CA GLU A 100 -10.25 -24.55 15.66
C GLU A 100 -8.94 -24.99 16.32
N MET A 101 -7.95 -24.11 16.40
CA MET A 101 -6.67 -24.33 17.10
C MET A 101 -6.74 -24.13 18.63
N GLY A 102 -7.91 -23.86 19.17
CA GLY A 102 -8.11 -23.73 20.63
C GLY A 102 -7.87 -22.35 21.20
N PHE A 103 -7.77 -21.31 20.39
CA PHE A 103 -7.63 -19.93 20.89
C PHE A 103 -8.98 -19.27 21.19
N ASP A 104 -9.02 -18.52 22.29
CA ASP A 104 -9.99 -17.42 22.47
C ASP A 104 -9.46 -16.18 21.77
N ILE A 105 -10.25 -15.61 20.86
CA ILE A 105 -9.77 -14.57 19.96
C ILE A 105 -10.58 -13.30 20.13
N LYS A 106 -9.88 -12.19 20.22
CA LYS A 106 -10.45 -10.85 20.24
C LYS A 106 -10.03 -10.08 19.00
N GLU A 107 -11.00 -9.48 18.32
CA GLU A 107 -10.77 -8.50 17.26
C GLU A 107 -10.67 -7.11 17.88
N ASP A 108 -9.60 -6.38 17.53
CA ASP A 108 -9.40 -5.00 17.98
C ASP A 108 -8.95 -4.11 16.81
N ARG A 109 -8.96 -2.82 17.03
CA ARG A 109 -8.61 -1.83 16.01
C ARG A 109 -7.50 -0.90 16.48
N MET A 110 -6.36 -1.00 15.81
CA MET A 110 -5.23 -0.13 16.06
C MET A 110 -5.52 1.33 15.71
N LYS A 111 -5.05 2.27 16.53
CA LYS A 111 -5.12 3.72 16.27
C LYS A 111 -3.99 4.17 15.33
N ILE A 112 -3.91 3.58 14.13
CA ILE A 112 -2.90 3.88 13.12
C ILE A 112 -3.55 4.45 11.85
N PRO A 113 -2.84 5.30 11.07
CA PRO A 113 -3.36 5.91 9.84
C PRO A 113 -3.37 4.90 8.67
N SER A 114 -4.02 3.75 8.86
CA SER A 114 -4.15 2.69 7.87
C SER A 114 -5.60 2.24 7.74
N THR A 115 -6.01 1.84 6.54
CA THR A 115 -7.30 1.17 6.31
C THR A 115 -7.26 -0.28 6.80
N LYS A 116 -6.07 -0.88 6.89
CA LYS A 116 -5.80 -2.24 7.39
C LYS A 116 -5.32 -2.16 8.83
N ARG A 117 -6.22 -1.82 9.74
CA ARG A 117 -5.93 -1.56 11.15
C ARG A 117 -6.64 -2.51 12.14
N VAL A 118 -7.28 -3.54 11.61
CA VAL A 118 -7.88 -4.60 12.43
C VAL A 118 -6.78 -5.58 12.81
N CYS A 119 -6.61 -5.81 14.11
CA CYS A 119 -5.72 -6.85 14.63
C CYS A 119 -6.52 -7.94 15.33
N LEU A 120 -5.95 -9.13 15.41
CA LEU A 120 -6.49 -10.28 16.09
C LEU A 120 -5.53 -10.68 17.21
N VAL A 121 -6.07 -10.91 18.39
CA VAL A 121 -5.33 -11.33 19.59
C VAL A 121 -5.91 -12.66 20.04
N GLY A 122 -5.09 -13.70 20.07
CA GLY A 122 -5.47 -15.04 20.49
C GLY A 122 -4.75 -15.49 21.74
N HIS A 123 -5.51 -15.91 22.75
CA HIS A 123 -5.00 -16.57 23.95
C HIS A 123 -5.39 -18.03 23.93
N HIS A 124 -4.44 -18.91 24.20
CA HIS A 124 -4.68 -20.34 24.19
C HIS A 124 -5.62 -20.74 25.35
N GLN A 125 -6.67 -21.49 25.05
CA GLN A 125 -7.65 -21.93 26.05
C GLN A 125 -7.88 -23.44 26.08
N ARG A 126 -7.59 -24.14 24.98
CA ARG A 126 -7.85 -25.58 24.85
C ARG A 126 -6.67 -26.28 24.18
N PRO A 127 -6.42 -27.55 24.51
CA PRO A 127 -5.41 -28.35 23.81
C PRO A 127 -5.68 -28.41 22.32
N ILE A 128 -4.63 -28.43 21.51
CA ILE A 128 -4.71 -28.51 20.06
C ILE A 128 -5.06 -29.93 19.64
N ASN A 129 -5.96 -30.05 18.68
CA ASN A 129 -6.10 -31.28 17.90
C ASN A 129 -5.15 -31.24 16.71
N LEU A 130 -4.01 -31.93 16.80
CA LEU A 130 -2.99 -31.95 15.76
C LEU A 130 -3.50 -32.55 14.44
N GLU A 131 -4.38 -33.55 14.49
CA GLU A 131 -4.96 -34.16 13.27
C GLU A 131 -5.83 -33.15 12.54
N GLN A 132 -6.66 -32.41 13.27
CA GLN A 132 -7.51 -31.36 12.69
C GLN A 132 -6.68 -30.21 12.11
N LEU A 133 -5.59 -29.82 12.78
CA LEU A 133 -4.64 -28.84 12.30
C LEU A 133 -3.97 -29.29 11.00
N GLU A 134 -3.55 -30.55 10.93
CA GLU A 134 -2.92 -31.11 9.74
C GLU A 134 -3.89 -31.13 8.53
N ILE A 135 -5.15 -31.51 8.75
CA ILE A 135 -6.21 -31.48 7.73
C ILE A 135 -6.41 -30.05 7.23
N LEU A 136 -6.49 -29.10 8.16
CA LEU A 136 -6.71 -27.68 7.85
C LEU A 136 -5.59 -27.11 6.99
N VAL A 137 -4.33 -27.32 7.38
CA VAL A 137 -3.15 -26.84 6.62
C VAL A 137 -3.04 -27.53 5.26
N LYS A 138 -3.26 -28.85 5.20
CA LYS A 138 -3.21 -29.64 3.96
C LYS A 138 -4.41 -29.38 3.02
N SER A 139 -5.47 -28.72 3.49
CA SER A 139 -6.60 -28.33 2.63
C SER A 139 -6.18 -27.37 1.49
N ASP A 140 -5.09 -26.65 1.67
CA ASP A 140 -4.43 -25.89 0.62
C ASP A 140 -3.56 -26.82 -0.24
N LYS A 141 -3.96 -27.01 -1.52
CA LYS A 141 -3.30 -27.95 -2.47
C LYS A 141 -1.89 -27.54 -2.89
N LYS A 142 -1.39 -26.36 -2.48
CA LYS A 142 -0.09 -25.84 -2.89
C LYS A 142 0.87 -25.78 -1.70
N THR A 143 2.15 -25.93 -1.99
CA THR A 143 3.20 -25.74 -1.00
C THR A 143 3.41 -24.26 -0.72
N PHE A 144 3.69 -23.89 0.54
CA PHE A 144 4.08 -22.53 0.90
C PHE A 144 5.36 -22.13 0.17
N VAL A 145 5.34 -20.97 -0.46
CA VAL A 145 6.52 -20.38 -1.11
C VAL A 145 6.78 -19.03 -0.47
N PRO A 146 7.93 -18.86 0.23
CA PRO A 146 8.26 -17.59 0.84
C PRO A 146 8.49 -16.52 -0.22
N ARG A 147 8.19 -15.26 0.14
CA ARG A 147 8.45 -14.10 -0.70
C ARG A 147 9.94 -13.99 -0.99
N GLN A 148 10.28 -13.53 -2.19
CA GLN A 148 11.67 -13.24 -2.54
C GLN A 148 12.24 -12.09 -1.70
N LYS A 149 13.53 -12.21 -1.29
CA LYS A 149 14.22 -11.15 -0.53
C LYS A 149 14.23 -9.80 -1.25
N ILE A 150 14.30 -9.82 -2.58
CA ILE A 150 14.32 -8.62 -3.42
C ILE A 150 12.90 -8.36 -3.91
N GLU A 151 12.21 -7.42 -3.30
CA GLU A 151 10.97 -6.88 -3.85
C GLU A 151 11.29 -5.88 -4.94
N LYS A 152 10.72 -6.09 -6.12
CA LYS A 152 10.76 -5.11 -7.19
C LYS A 152 9.78 -3.97 -6.88
N VAL A 153 10.26 -2.95 -6.17
CA VAL A 153 9.46 -1.76 -5.87
C VAL A 153 9.33 -0.94 -7.14
N ARG A 154 8.11 -0.82 -7.64
CA ARG A 154 7.76 -0.05 -8.84
C ARG A 154 7.13 1.28 -8.43
N ASN A 155 7.96 2.25 -8.09
CA ASN A 155 7.52 3.55 -7.59
C ASN A 155 8.12 4.75 -8.35
N CYS A 156 8.69 4.52 -9.51
CA CYS A 156 9.36 5.48 -10.38
C CYS A 156 10.65 6.11 -9.80
N THR A 157 11.11 5.71 -8.62
CA THR A 157 12.30 6.35 -8.01
C THR A 157 13.61 6.01 -8.72
N LYS A 158 13.62 4.94 -9.52
CA LYS A 158 14.77 4.51 -10.31
C LYS A 158 14.79 5.06 -11.73
N LEU A 159 13.71 5.72 -12.15
CA LEU A 159 13.66 6.37 -13.45
C LEU A 159 14.50 7.65 -13.45
N ASP A 160 15.15 7.90 -14.56
CA ASP A 160 15.83 9.17 -14.78
C ASP A 160 14.84 10.34 -14.65
N LYS A 161 15.28 11.42 -13.99
CA LYS A 161 14.44 12.59 -13.76
C LYS A 161 14.08 13.30 -15.06
N HIS A 162 15.03 13.42 -16.00
CA HIS A 162 14.79 14.06 -17.30
C HIS A 162 13.78 13.26 -18.12
N PHE A 163 13.86 11.94 -18.07
CA PHE A 163 12.87 11.06 -18.70
C PHE A 163 11.47 11.26 -18.11
N THR A 164 11.34 11.29 -16.79
CA THR A 164 10.03 11.49 -16.14
C THR A 164 9.47 12.89 -16.39
N VAL A 165 10.30 13.93 -16.32
CA VAL A 165 9.92 15.32 -16.59
C VAL A 165 9.47 15.46 -18.04
N SER A 166 10.20 14.91 -19.01
CA SER A 166 9.84 15.00 -20.44
C SER A 166 8.47 14.40 -20.75
N ILE A 167 8.08 13.30 -20.05
CA ILE A 167 6.74 12.72 -20.19
C ILE A 167 5.69 13.64 -19.57
N VAL A 168 5.97 14.17 -18.37
CA VAL A 168 5.06 15.09 -17.67
C VAL A 168 4.79 16.32 -18.53
N ASP A 169 5.83 16.96 -19.05
CA ASP A 169 5.73 18.18 -19.85
C ASP A 169 4.93 17.96 -21.14
N LYS A 170 5.21 16.87 -21.88
CA LYS A 170 4.42 16.49 -23.07
C LYS A 170 2.93 16.32 -22.74
N VAL A 171 2.62 15.64 -21.63
CA VAL A 171 1.22 15.41 -21.28
C VAL A 171 0.54 16.68 -20.79
N VAL A 172 1.24 17.57 -20.13
CA VAL A 172 0.73 18.91 -19.78
C VAL A 172 0.41 19.70 -21.06
N GLU A 173 1.35 19.72 -22.02
CA GLU A 173 1.15 20.37 -23.32
C GLU A 173 -0.09 19.83 -24.02
N TRP A 174 -0.27 18.51 -24.06
CA TRP A 174 -1.45 17.89 -24.68
C TRP A 174 -2.74 18.18 -23.92
N CYS A 175 -2.72 18.26 -22.59
CA CYS A 175 -3.88 18.70 -21.83
C CYS A 175 -4.27 20.15 -22.13
N LEU A 176 -3.27 21.02 -22.32
CA LEU A 176 -3.48 22.46 -22.58
C LEU A 176 -3.80 22.79 -24.05
N TRP A 177 -3.67 21.81 -24.96
CA TRP A 177 -3.93 22.01 -26.39
C TRP A 177 -5.36 22.52 -26.65
N GLU A 178 -6.34 21.93 -25.97
CA GLU A 178 -7.72 22.39 -26.01
C GLU A 178 -8.00 23.29 -24.80
N LYS A 179 -8.38 24.52 -25.06
CA LYS A 179 -8.72 25.48 -24.00
C LYS A 179 -10.06 25.10 -23.36
N ASN A 180 -10.03 24.89 -22.06
CA ASN A 180 -11.22 24.73 -21.22
C ASN A 180 -11.13 25.71 -20.05
N VAL A 181 -11.71 26.87 -20.21
CA VAL A 181 -11.62 27.97 -19.24
C VAL A 181 -12.59 27.71 -18.09
N VAL A 182 -12.08 27.69 -16.90
CA VAL A 182 -12.84 27.60 -15.63
C VAL A 182 -12.56 28.83 -14.78
N GLU A 183 -13.54 29.23 -14.01
CA GLU A 183 -13.35 30.32 -13.05
C GLU A 183 -12.87 29.72 -11.72
N VAL A 184 -11.72 30.18 -11.23
CA VAL A 184 -11.13 29.79 -9.94
C VAL A 184 -10.77 31.05 -9.17
N ASN A 185 -11.36 31.28 -8.03
CA ASN A 185 -11.07 32.45 -7.19
C ASN A 185 -11.15 33.80 -8.00
N GLN A 186 -12.22 33.95 -8.80
CA GLN A 186 -12.47 35.11 -9.69
C GLN A 186 -11.45 35.28 -10.84
N VAL A 187 -10.59 34.28 -11.08
CA VAL A 187 -9.63 34.24 -12.17
C VAL A 187 -10.09 33.26 -13.22
N HIS A 188 -10.11 33.66 -14.49
CA HIS A 188 -10.32 32.75 -15.63
C HIS A 188 -9.05 31.97 -15.88
N TRP A 189 -9.11 30.66 -15.77
CA TRP A 189 -7.94 29.79 -15.82
C TRP A 189 -8.19 28.60 -16.76
N ASN A 190 -7.22 28.26 -17.59
CA ASN A 190 -7.31 27.16 -18.53
C ASN A 190 -7.07 25.82 -17.83
N SER A 191 -8.11 25.04 -17.58
CA SER A 191 -7.99 23.70 -16.98
C SER A 191 -7.54 22.62 -17.96
N GLY A 192 -7.50 22.95 -19.26
CA GLY A 192 -7.20 22.00 -20.31
C GLY A 192 -8.26 20.88 -20.47
N CYS A 193 -7.97 19.95 -21.38
CA CYS A 193 -8.83 18.82 -21.64
C CYS A 193 -8.52 17.60 -20.75
N VAL A 194 -9.42 16.62 -20.79
CA VAL A 194 -9.28 15.32 -20.13
C VAL A 194 -8.80 14.30 -21.15
N LEU A 195 -7.69 13.62 -20.86
CA LEU A 195 -7.09 12.66 -21.78
C LEU A 195 -7.21 11.22 -21.24
N PRO A 196 -7.71 10.26 -22.03
CA PRO A 196 -7.65 8.85 -21.70
C PRO A 196 -6.21 8.36 -21.61
N LEU A 197 -5.88 7.55 -20.60
CA LEU A 197 -4.53 6.99 -20.42
C LEU A 197 -4.09 6.16 -21.63
N GLY A 198 -5.02 5.47 -22.29
CA GLY A 198 -4.73 4.70 -23.50
C GLY A 198 -4.22 5.56 -24.67
N ASP A 199 -4.82 6.75 -24.85
CA ASP A 199 -4.43 7.69 -25.91
C ASP A 199 -3.08 8.34 -25.60
N ILE A 200 -2.83 8.65 -24.33
CA ILE A 200 -1.51 9.13 -23.89
C ILE A 200 -0.43 8.07 -24.18
N VAL A 201 -0.69 6.79 -23.91
CA VAL A 201 0.26 5.70 -24.23
C VAL A 201 0.59 5.68 -25.71
N LYS A 202 -0.43 5.71 -26.59
CA LYS A 202 -0.24 5.73 -28.03
C LYS A 202 0.60 6.92 -28.49
N LYS A 203 0.23 8.13 -28.07
CA LYS A 203 0.95 9.35 -28.41
C LYS A 203 2.40 9.33 -27.91
N LEU A 204 2.68 8.79 -26.71
CA LEU A 204 4.05 8.67 -26.21
C LEU A 204 4.88 7.69 -27.04
N GLN A 205 4.30 6.55 -27.43
CA GLN A 205 4.95 5.57 -28.31
C GLN A 205 5.26 6.16 -29.70
N GLU A 206 4.31 6.87 -30.29
CA GLU A 206 4.50 7.60 -31.57
C GLU A 206 5.61 8.65 -31.48
N ASN A 207 5.81 9.24 -30.29
CA ASN A 207 6.90 10.18 -29.99
C ASN A 207 8.19 9.48 -29.54
N GLY A 208 8.34 8.18 -29.75
CA GLY A 208 9.56 7.43 -29.48
C GLY A 208 9.87 7.16 -28.00
N VAL A 209 8.90 7.33 -27.10
CA VAL A 209 9.10 7.07 -25.67
C VAL A 209 9.07 5.56 -25.39
N ASP A 210 10.13 5.05 -24.76
CA ASP A 210 10.20 3.65 -24.35
C ASP A 210 9.27 3.37 -23.13
N MET A 211 8.09 2.86 -23.44
CA MET A 211 7.10 2.49 -22.43
C MET A 211 7.49 1.24 -21.61
N SER A 212 8.46 0.45 -22.08
CA SER A 212 8.92 -0.75 -21.38
C SER A 212 9.63 -0.39 -20.08
N GLN A 213 10.51 0.61 -20.12
CA GLN A 213 11.22 1.15 -18.97
C GLN A 213 10.24 1.71 -17.93
N LEU A 214 9.25 2.49 -18.37
CA LEU A 214 8.22 3.03 -17.49
C LEU A 214 7.40 1.91 -16.81
N LYS A 215 7.05 0.86 -17.56
CA LYS A 215 6.30 -0.28 -17.03
C LYS A 215 7.11 -1.10 -16.02
N GLN A 216 8.41 -1.27 -16.27
CA GLN A 216 9.30 -2.04 -15.40
C GLN A 216 9.56 -1.33 -14.07
N GLU A 217 9.84 -0.03 -14.09
CA GLU A 217 10.29 0.72 -12.90
C GLU A 217 9.16 1.49 -12.19
N CYS A 218 8.11 1.85 -12.90
CA CYS A 218 7.01 2.65 -12.38
C CYS A 218 5.68 1.87 -12.28
N GLY A 219 5.56 0.76 -12.98
CA GLY A 219 4.29 0.02 -13.10
C GLY A 219 3.32 0.65 -14.10
N GLY A 220 3.71 1.76 -14.77
CA GLY A 220 2.95 2.43 -15.82
C GLY A 220 2.66 3.90 -15.54
N LEU A 221 2.03 4.56 -16.53
CA LEU A 221 1.70 5.99 -16.50
C LEU A 221 0.81 6.40 -15.32
N GLN A 222 -0.12 5.56 -14.93
CA GLN A 222 -1.01 5.87 -13.81
C GLN A 222 -0.25 6.13 -12.50
N THR A 223 0.80 5.34 -12.23
CA THR A 223 1.66 5.53 -11.06
C THR A 223 2.49 6.81 -11.20
N LEU A 224 3.04 7.06 -12.40
CA LEU A 224 3.79 8.28 -12.67
C LEU A 224 2.94 9.52 -12.38
N PHE A 225 1.73 9.61 -12.93
CA PHE A 225 0.86 10.78 -12.73
C PHE A 225 0.34 10.90 -11.29
N ARG A 226 0.13 9.78 -10.59
CA ARG A 226 -0.20 9.82 -9.16
C ARG A 226 0.95 10.33 -8.29
N ASN A 227 2.19 10.08 -8.69
CA ASN A 227 3.36 10.67 -8.03
C ASN A 227 3.45 12.19 -8.29
N HIS A 228 2.93 12.64 -9.43
CA HIS A 228 2.80 14.06 -9.78
C HIS A 228 1.39 14.60 -9.48
N HIS A 229 0.82 14.18 -8.36
CA HIS A 229 -0.54 14.55 -7.92
C HIS A 229 -0.74 16.05 -7.72
N TYR A 230 0.32 16.82 -7.59
CA TYR A 230 0.29 18.28 -7.54
C TYR A 230 0.06 18.92 -8.92
N ILE A 231 0.26 18.19 -10.00
CA ILE A 231 0.00 18.60 -11.39
C ILE A 231 -1.28 17.94 -11.93
N PHE A 232 -1.45 16.64 -11.69
CA PHE A 232 -2.48 15.83 -12.32
C PHE A 232 -3.52 15.29 -11.35
N VAL A 233 -4.70 15.05 -11.87
CA VAL A 233 -5.75 14.21 -11.28
C VAL A 233 -5.96 13.00 -12.21
N VAL A 234 -5.94 11.79 -11.62
CA VAL A 234 -6.14 10.53 -12.35
C VAL A 234 -7.40 9.88 -11.85
N GLU A 235 -8.44 9.85 -12.67
CA GLU A 235 -9.74 9.29 -12.34
C GLU A 235 -10.31 8.48 -13.50
N LYS A 236 -10.89 7.32 -13.19
CA LYS A 236 -11.59 6.45 -14.17
C LYS A 236 -10.81 6.17 -15.46
N GLY A 237 -9.48 6.01 -15.37
CA GLY A 237 -8.63 5.76 -16.54
C GLY A 237 -8.29 6.98 -17.39
N CYS A 238 -8.62 8.18 -16.92
CA CYS A 238 -8.32 9.45 -17.57
C CYS A 238 -7.39 10.31 -16.70
N VAL A 239 -6.72 11.25 -17.34
CA VAL A 239 -5.83 12.24 -16.73
C VAL A 239 -6.28 13.64 -17.13
N ARG A 240 -6.25 14.56 -16.20
CA ARG A 240 -6.44 15.99 -16.42
C ARG A 240 -5.52 16.80 -15.52
N LEU A 241 -5.36 18.05 -15.81
CA LEU A 241 -4.66 18.97 -14.91
C LEU A 241 -5.45 19.14 -13.59
N ARG A 242 -4.72 19.29 -12.51
CA ARG A 242 -5.28 19.63 -11.21
C ARG A 242 -5.69 21.09 -11.20
N ILE A 243 -6.91 21.37 -10.81
CA ILE A 243 -7.41 22.73 -10.64
C ILE A 243 -7.08 23.20 -9.22
N PRO A 244 -6.14 24.16 -9.05
CA PRO A 244 -5.81 24.69 -7.74
C PRO A 244 -7.05 25.24 -7.03
N GLY A 245 -7.19 24.99 -5.73
CA GLY A 245 -8.35 25.41 -4.95
C GLY A 245 -9.60 24.53 -5.05
N ARG A 246 -9.83 23.85 -6.18
CA ARG A 246 -11.00 22.94 -6.34
C ARG A 246 -10.69 21.49 -6.02
N ASP A 247 -9.55 20.97 -6.49
CA ASP A 247 -9.15 19.56 -6.35
C ASP A 247 -8.41 19.27 -5.04
N ILE A 248 -8.65 20.05 -4.02
CA ILE A 248 -8.10 19.79 -2.69
C ILE A 248 -8.89 18.62 -2.09
N LYS A 249 -8.23 17.51 -1.82
CA LYS A 249 -8.79 16.49 -0.93
C LYS A 249 -9.00 17.16 0.41
N ARG A 250 -10.25 17.44 0.77
CA ARG A 250 -10.60 17.85 2.12
C ARG A 250 -10.15 16.75 3.08
N SER A 251 -8.93 16.85 3.60
CA SER A 251 -8.60 16.18 4.85
C SER A 251 -9.46 16.89 5.89
N SER A 252 -10.20 16.13 6.67
CA SER A 252 -11.11 16.59 7.72
C SER A 252 -10.35 17.16 8.94
N LYS A 253 -9.31 17.93 8.69
CA LYS A 253 -8.60 18.72 9.70
C LYS A 253 -8.45 20.11 9.09
N GLU A 254 -9.15 21.06 9.68
CA GLU A 254 -8.90 22.48 9.48
C GLU A 254 -7.40 22.70 9.51
N THR A 255 -6.85 23.07 8.38
CA THR A 255 -5.43 23.41 8.27
C THR A 255 -5.28 24.78 8.89
N THR A 256 -4.84 24.82 10.15
CA THR A 256 -4.28 26.00 10.76
C THR A 256 -3.20 26.59 9.87
N SER A 257 -3.19 27.90 9.74
CA SER A 257 -2.37 28.76 8.89
C SER A 257 -0.85 28.66 9.09
N ASP A 258 -0.35 27.79 9.94
CA ASP A 258 1.05 27.74 10.37
C ASP A 258 1.93 26.70 9.67
N ARG A 259 1.50 26.12 8.54
CA ARG A 259 2.38 25.24 7.79
C ARG A 259 3.34 26.02 6.93
N LEU A 260 4.63 25.99 7.26
CA LEU A 260 5.69 26.51 6.41
C LEU A 260 5.63 25.87 5.01
N LYS A 261 5.48 26.72 3.99
CA LYS A 261 5.55 26.29 2.59
C LYS A 261 7.01 25.99 2.27
N THR A 262 7.30 24.80 1.74
CA THR A 262 8.69 24.35 1.52
C THR A 262 9.01 24.07 0.05
N LYS A 263 8.02 24.11 -0.83
CA LYS A 263 8.20 23.78 -2.24
C LYS A 263 7.54 24.83 -3.13
N PRO A 264 8.14 25.16 -4.30
CA PRO A 264 7.55 26.08 -5.27
C PRO A 264 6.25 25.51 -5.86
N CYS A 265 5.34 26.41 -6.19
CA CYS A 265 4.09 26.08 -6.85
C CYS A 265 4.35 25.75 -8.32
N TRP A 266 4.10 24.52 -8.72
CA TRP A 266 4.29 24.09 -10.10
C TRP A 266 3.45 24.92 -11.09
N HIS A 267 2.16 25.18 -10.76
CA HIS A 267 1.28 25.97 -11.61
C HIS A 267 1.76 27.41 -11.78
N PHE A 268 2.27 28.05 -10.72
CA PHE A 268 2.81 29.40 -10.79
C PHE A 268 4.00 29.50 -11.76
N THR A 269 4.85 28.47 -11.75
CA THR A 269 6.09 28.48 -12.55
C THR A 269 5.88 27.97 -13.97
N ASN A 270 4.99 26.99 -14.19
CA ASN A 270 4.94 26.24 -15.44
C ASN A 270 3.60 26.33 -16.21
N HIS A 271 2.52 26.80 -15.58
CA HIS A 271 1.24 26.94 -16.29
C HIS A 271 1.19 28.29 -17.02
N PRO A 272 0.69 28.36 -18.28
CA PRO A 272 0.63 29.60 -19.04
C PRO A 272 -0.13 30.74 -18.33
N ASP A 273 -1.21 30.40 -17.63
CA ASP A 273 -2.01 31.36 -16.87
C ASP A 273 -1.51 31.53 -15.41
N GLY A 274 -0.38 30.91 -15.04
CA GLY A 274 0.12 30.91 -13.68
C GLY A 274 -0.75 30.10 -12.70
N CYS A 275 -0.65 30.42 -11.42
CA CYS A 275 -1.50 29.84 -10.39
C CYS A 275 -2.71 30.76 -10.14
N PRO A 276 -3.96 30.25 -10.20
CA PRO A 276 -5.15 31.09 -9.99
C PRO A 276 -5.40 31.46 -8.51
N LEU A 277 -4.59 30.93 -7.60
CA LEU A 277 -4.64 31.28 -6.18
C LEU A 277 -3.60 32.36 -5.87
N SER A 278 -3.92 33.27 -4.94
CA SER A 278 -2.91 34.15 -4.35
C SER A 278 -1.87 33.34 -3.57
N GLU A 279 -0.72 33.95 -3.31
CA GLU A 279 0.34 33.30 -2.52
C GLU A 279 -0.17 32.84 -1.15
N GLU A 280 -1.06 33.62 -0.52
CA GLU A 280 -1.64 33.30 0.79
C GLU A 280 -2.53 32.05 0.76
N LEU A 281 -3.32 31.90 -0.33
CA LEU A 281 -4.28 30.80 -0.49
C LEU A 281 -3.62 29.54 -1.08
N CYS A 282 -2.50 29.68 -1.76
CA CYS A 282 -1.78 28.55 -2.33
C CYS A 282 -1.01 27.79 -1.24
N SER A 283 -1.08 26.46 -1.26
CA SER A 283 -0.29 25.63 -0.34
C SER A 283 1.22 25.57 -0.67
N TRP A 284 1.66 26.24 -1.74
CA TRP A 284 3.01 26.22 -2.28
C TRP A 284 3.56 27.65 -2.39
N ILE A 285 4.88 27.80 -2.50
CA ILE A 285 5.56 29.10 -2.66
C ILE A 285 5.34 29.63 -4.08
N HIS A 286 4.96 30.89 -4.21
CA HIS A 286 4.92 31.61 -5.48
C HIS A 286 6.19 32.38 -5.73
#